data_bb33971056b04226646f96991419d60a
#
_entry.id   bb33971056b04226646f96991419d60a
#
_cell.length_a   1.000
_cell.length_b   1.000
_cell.length_c   1.000
_cell.angle_alpha   90.00
_cell.angle_beta   90.00
_cell.angle_gamma   90.00
#
_symmetry.space_group_name_H-M   'P 1'
#
loop_
_entity.id
_entity.type
_entity.pdbx_description
1 polymer ?
#
loop_
_entity_poly.entity_id
_entity_poly.type
_entity_poly.pdbx_seq_one_letter_code
_entity_poly.pdbx_strand_id
1 'polypeptide(L)'
;MIKIRSLETAVYRYPLKTPVQTSFGIMRDRPMVLVKLFDDEGVSGIGEIWCNFPAVGAEHRANLVNSIFSPLLSSQTFESPEDAFDYLTEKTWVLGLQTGEFGPLAQSIAGIDIALNDLFARKLSKPLWEFYGGKKSEVPIYASGINPKGAEKMAENALDKGFKALKLKI
;
A
#
# COMPACT_ATOMS: atom_id res chain seq x y z
N MET A 1 -9.58 21.62 1.49
CA MET A 1 -10.62 20.55 1.44
C MET A 1 -10.58 19.87 0.09
N ILE A 2 -10.72 18.55 0.05
CA ILE A 2 -10.80 17.74 -1.17
C ILE A 2 -12.10 16.91 -1.10
N LYS A 3 -12.92 17.01 -2.13
CA LYS A 3 -14.14 16.22 -2.28
C LYS A 3 -13.84 14.99 -3.13
N ILE A 4 -14.08 13.80 -2.57
CA ILE A 4 -13.84 12.54 -3.25
C ILE A 4 -15.03 12.23 -4.18
N ARG A 5 -14.75 12.12 -5.48
CA ARG A 5 -15.75 11.77 -6.51
C ARG A 5 -15.89 10.28 -6.66
N SER A 6 -14.78 9.56 -6.78
CA SER A 6 -14.81 8.12 -7.02
C SER A 6 -13.50 7.44 -6.58
N LEU A 7 -13.62 6.14 -6.39
CA LEU A 7 -12.52 5.26 -6.07
C LEU A 7 -12.59 4.02 -6.98
N GLU A 8 -11.46 3.63 -7.52
CA GLU A 8 -11.30 2.46 -8.38
C GLU A 8 -10.24 1.52 -7.80
N THR A 9 -10.40 0.22 -8.01
CA THR A 9 -9.40 -0.79 -7.62
C THR A 9 -8.99 -1.64 -8.83
N ALA A 10 -7.72 -2.06 -8.84
CA ALA A 10 -7.22 -3.03 -9.79
C ALA A 10 -6.33 -4.06 -9.08
N VAL A 11 -6.56 -5.35 -9.38
CA VAL A 11 -5.75 -6.46 -8.85
C VAL A 11 -4.81 -6.94 -9.94
N TYR A 12 -3.52 -6.95 -9.64
CA TYR A 12 -2.48 -7.49 -10.51
C TYR A 12 -1.78 -8.65 -9.81
N ARG A 13 -1.29 -9.62 -10.62
CA ARG A 13 -0.50 -10.75 -10.14
C ARG A 13 0.69 -10.97 -11.04
N TYR A 14 1.89 -10.99 -10.44
CA TYR A 14 3.12 -11.31 -11.14
C TYR A 14 3.60 -12.71 -10.74
N PRO A 15 3.62 -13.69 -11.68
CA PRO A 15 4.10 -15.02 -11.38
C PRO A 15 5.60 -15.02 -11.10
N LEU A 16 6.02 -15.64 -9.99
CA LEU A 16 7.41 -15.71 -9.60
C LEU A 16 8.12 -16.87 -10.30
N LYS A 17 9.27 -16.60 -10.94
CA LYS A 17 10.14 -17.65 -11.49
C LYS A 17 10.65 -18.59 -10.40
N THR A 18 10.95 -18.05 -9.23
CA THR A 18 11.34 -18.80 -8.04
C THR A 18 10.36 -18.45 -6.92
N PRO A 19 9.53 -19.41 -6.45
CA PRO A 19 8.61 -19.17 -5.35
C PRO A 19 9.33 -18.71 -4.09
N VAL A 20 8.71 -17.79 -3.34
CA VAL A 20 9.22 -17.34 -2.04
C VAL A 20 8.63 -18.19 -0.94
N GLN A 21 9.47 -18.85 -0.18
CA GLN A 21 9.06 -19.59 1.01
C GLN A 21 9.16 -18.70 2.25
N THR A 22 8.10 -18.69 3.04
CA THR A 22 8.00 -17.97 4.31
C THR A 22 7.45 -18.90 5.38
N SER A 23 7.45 -18.47 6.64
CA SER A 23 6.79 -19.17 7.74
C SER A 23 5.27 -19.32 7.57
N PHE A 24 4.66 -18.48 6.74
CA PHE A 24 3.21 -18.50 6.44
C PHE A 24 2.83 -19.33 5.21
N GLY A 25 3.83 -19.83 4.46
CA GLY A 25 3.60 -20.65 3.28
C GLY A 25 4.45 -20.25 2.08
N ILE A 26 4.10 -20.81 0.93
CA ILE A 26 4.82 -20.61 -0.34
C ILE A 26 4.04 -19.60 -1.19
N MET A 27 4.71 -18.51 -1.54
CA MET A 27 4.20 -17.49 -2.45
C MET A 27 4.65 -17.80 -3.88
N ARG A 28 3.73 -18.09 -4.77
CA ARG A 28 3.98 -18.42 -6.18
C ARG A 28 3.82 -17.24 -7.11
N ASP A 29 3.09 -16.24 -6.70
CA ASP A 29 2.93 -14.95 -7.37
C ASP A 29 3.07 -13.79 -6.38
N ARG A 30 3.27 -12.59 -6.90
CA ARG A 30 3.19 -11.33 -6.15
C ARG A 30 1.89 -10.65 -6.52
N PRO A 31 0.89 -10.69 -5.66
CA PRO A 31 -0.30 -9.89 -5.84
C PRO A 31 -0.02 -8.43 -5.51
N MET A 32 -0.73 -7.53 -6.18
CA MET A 32 -0.75 -6.10 -5.92
C MET A 32 -2.18 -5.60 -6.09
N VAL A 33 -2.68 -4.88 -5.11
CA VAL A 33 -3.97 -4.16 -5.23
C VAL A 33 -3.68 -2.68 -5.29
N LEU A 34 -3.95 -2.07 -6.43
CA LEU A 34 -3.90 -0.63 -6.57
C LEU A 34 -5.27 -0.03 -6.27
N VAL A 35 -5.23 1.09 -5.54
CA VAL A 35 -6.37 1.96 -5.30
C VAL A 35 -6.11 3.27 -6.00
N LYS A 36 -7.06 3.77 -6.76
CA LYS A 36 -7.00 5.08 -7.40
C LYS A 36 -8.21 5.91 -6.98
N LEU A 37 -7.93 7.04 -6.35
CA LEU A 37 -8.92 8.04 -5.95
C LEU A 37 -8.98 9.16 -6.98
N PHE A 38 -10.18 9.72 -7.16
CA PHE A 38 -10.39 10.93 -7.96
C PHE A 38 -11.15 11.95 -7.13
N ASP A 39 -10.74 13.21 -7.19
CA ASP A 39 -11.52 14.32 -6.67
C ASP A 39 -12.54 14.83 -7.70
N ASP A 40 -13.33 15.82 -7.33
CA ASP A 40 -14.33 16.45 -8.20
C ASP A 40 -13.72 17.36 -9.29
N GLU A 41 -12.45 17.73 -9.17
CA GLU A 41 -11.68 18.47 -10.20
C GLU A 41 -10.98 17.53 -11.19
N GLY A 42 -11.00 16.21 -10.96
CA GLY A 42 -10.37 15.21 -11.82
C GLY A 42 -8.91 14.91 -11.49
N VAL A 43 -8.39 15.48 -10.40
CA VAL A 43 -7.07 15.10 -9.91
C VAL A 43 -7.16 13.71 -9.29
N SER A 44 -6.12 12.89 -9.49
CA SER A 44 -6.11 11.52 -8.95
C SER A 44 -4.88 11.26 -8.10
N GLY A 45 -5.06 10.41 -7.07
CA GLY A 45 -3.99 9.84 -6.27
C GLY A 45 -4.02 8.31 -6.32
N ILE A 46 -2.87 7.68 -6.16
CA ILE A 46 -2.69 6.22 -6.26
C ILE A 46 -2.06 5.69 -4.98
N GLY A 47 -2.61 4.58 -4.46
CA GLY A 47 -2.06 3.83 -3.33
C GLY A 47 -2.03 2.33 -3.60
N GLU A 48 -1.30 1.59 -2.78
CA GLU A 48 -1.20 0.14 -2.82
C GLU A 48 -1.65 -0.45 -1.49
N ILE A 49 -2.50 -1.49 -1.56
CA ILE A 49 -2.93 -2.27 -0.40
C ILE A 49 -2.05 -3.52 -0.28
N TRP A 50 -1.45 -3.73 0.88
CA TRP A 50 -0.71 -4.96 1.17
C TRP A 50 -1.64 -6.18 1.15
N CYS A 51 -1.27 -7.22 0.40
CA CYS A 51 -2.16 -8.36 0.14
C CYS A 51 -1.43 -9.69 -0.12
N ASN A 52 -0.20 -9.85 0.37
CA ASN A 52 0.62 -11.04 0.08
C ASN A 52 0.03 -12.37 0.59
N PHE A 53 -0.73 -12.34 1.67
CA PHE A 53 -1.37 -13.52 2.28
C PHE A 53 -2.75 -13.19 2.84
N PRO A 54 -3.69 -14.18 2.85
CA PRO A 54 -3.65 -15.48 2.16
C PRO A 54 -3.65 -15.33 0.63
N ALA A 55 -3.59 -16.43 -0.13
CA ALA A 55 -3.52 -16.38 -1.61
C ALA A 55 -4.67 -15.58 -2.26
N VAL A 56 -5.86 -15.58 -1.66
CA VAL A 56 -7.05 -14.79 -2.08
C VAL A 56 -7.08 -13.38 -1.47
N GLY A 57 -6.02 -12.99 -0.79
CA GLY A 57 -5.99 -11.73 -0.03
C GLY A 57 -6.15 -10.49 -0.88
N ALA A 58 -5.68 -10.50 -2.12
CA ALA A 58 -5.80 -9.37 -3.03
C ALA A 58 -7.27 -9.09 -3.41
N GLU A 59 -7.98 -10.11 -3.87
CA GLU A 59 -9.38 -10.02 -4.27
C GLU A 59 -10.27 -9.66 -3.07
N HIS A 60 -9.95 -10.20 -1.90
CA HIS A 60 -10.67 -9.86 -0.67
C HIS A 60 -10.55 -8.37 -0.34
N ARG A 61 -9.33 -7.79 -0.36
CA ARG A 61 -9.15 -6.35 -0.08
C ARG A 61 -9.79 -5.49 -1.16
N ALA A 62 -9.67 -5.86 -2.43
CA ALA A 62 -10.36 -5.14 -3.51
C ALA A 62 -11.88 -5.15 -3.32
N ASN A 63 -12.47 -6.28 -2.89
CA ASN A 63 -13.89 -6.37 -2.57
C ASN A 63 -14.29 -5.50 -1.37
N LEU A 64 -13.49 -5.46 -0.30
CA LEU A 64 -13.71 -4.56 0.83
C LEU A 64 -13.70 -3.09 0.38
N VAL A 65 -12.72 -2.71 -0.44
CA VAL A 65 -12.66 -1.35 -0.97
C VAL A 65 -13.90 -0.99 -1.77
N ASN A 66 -14.32 -1.86 -2.69
CA ASN A 66 -15.44 -1.58 -3.58
C ASN A 66 -16.79 -1.58 -2.83
N SER A 67 -16.98 -2.51 -1.88
CA SER A 67 -18.28 -2.70 -1.21
C SER A 67 -18.47 -1.84 0.04
N ILE A 68 -17.38 -1.48 0.75
CA ILE A 68 -17.43 -0.78 2.03
C ILE A 68 -16.84 0.63 1.89
N PHE A 69 -15.56 0.74 1.47
CA PHE A 69 -14.86 2.01 1.52
C PHE A 69 -15.27 2.97 0.41
N SER A 70 -15.54 2.48 -0.80
CA SER A 70 -15.98 3.34 -1.90
C SER A 70 -17.31 4.07 -1.59
N PRO A 71 -18.35 3.40 -1.10
CA PRO A 71 -19.57 4.08 -0.65
C PRO A 71 -19.33 5.07 0.50
N LEU A 72 -18.48 4.76 1.46
CA LEU A 72 -18.16 5.64 2.58
C LEU A 72 -17.45 6.92 2.13
N LEU A 73 -16.58 6.84 1.13
CA LEU A 73 -15.82 7.98 0.63
C LEU A 73 -16.57 8.82 -0.40
N SER A 74 -17.49 8.21 -1.14
CA SER A 74 -18.21 8.88 -2.23
C SER A 74 -18.92 10.14 -1.75
N SER A 75 -18.63 11.27 -2.40
CA SER A 75 -19.18 12.59 -2.09
C SER A 75 -18.76 13.18 -0.74
N GLN A 76 -17.88 12.52 0.02
CA GLN A 76 -17.30 13.08 1.24
C GLN A 76 -16.23 14.13 0.91
N THR A 77 -16.06 15.06 1.83
CA THR A 77 -15.06 16.12 1.75
C THR A 77 -14.18 16.07 2.98
N PHE A 78 -12.86 16.12 2.78
CA PHE A 78 -11.88 16.05 3.86
C PHE A 78 -10.94 17.25 3.81
N GLU A 79 -10.51 17.72 4.96
CA GLU A 79 -9.53 18.81 5.08
C GLU A 79 -8.10 18.28 4.93
N SER A 80 -7.86 17.05 5.39
CA SER A 80 -6.57 16.39 5.35
C SER A 80 -6.72 14.87 5.07
N PRO A 81 -5.64 14.17 4.70
CA PRO A 81 -5.64 12.70 4.65
C PRO A 81 -5.93 12.07 6.01
N GLU A 82 -5.45 12.67 7.10
CA GLU A 82 -5.67 12.21 8.47
C GLU A 82 -7.15 12.21 8.83
N ASP A 83 -7.92 13.24 8.46
CA ASP A 83 -9.38 13.30 8.69
C ASP A 83 -10.09 12.13 8.02
N ALA A 84 -9.67 11.78 6.81
CA ALA A 84 -10.24 10.64 6.08
C ALA A 84 -9.85 9.30 6.72
N PHE A 85 -8.61 9.17 7.19
CA PHE A 85 -8.13 8.00 7.90
C PHE A 85 -8.95 7.74 9.18
N ASP A 86 -9.13 8.77 9.99
CA ASP A 86 -9.90 8.72 11.24
C ASP A 86 -11.37 8.38 10.96
N TYR A 87 -11.96 9.03 9.97
CA TYR A 87 -13.33 8.76 9.51
C TYR A 87 -13.52 7.29 9.11
N LEU A 88 -12.65 6.75 8.25
CA LEU A 88 -12.76 5.37 7.79
C LEU A 88 -12.54 4.37 8.93
N THR A 89 -11.61 4.66 9.82
CA THR A 89 -11.32 3.83 11.01
C THR A 89 -12.54 3.76 11.93
N GLU A 90 -13.17 4.89 12.22
CA GLU A 90 -14.37 4.96 13.04
C GLU A 90 -15.54 4.22 12.38
N LYS A 91 -15.82 4.48 11.10
CA LYS A 91 -16.96 3.90 10.37
C LYS A 91 -16.87 2.39 10.19
N THR A 92 -15.67 1.83 10.18
CA THR A 92 -15.47 0.38 10.00
C THR A 92 -15.17 -0.38 11.32
N TRP A 93 -15.13 0.32 12.46
CA TRP A 93 -14.84 -0.29 13.76
C TRP A 93 -15.82 -1.42 14.11
N VAL A 94 -17.13 -1.14 14.02
CA VAL A 94 -18.17 -2.14 14.34
C VAL A 94 -18.10 -3.32 13.39
N LEU A 95 -17.86 -3.07 12.10
CA LEU A 95 -17.67 -4.13 11.11
C LEU A 95 -16.48 -5.02 11.49
N GLY A 96 -15.37 -4.44 11.92
CA GLY A 96 -14.20 -5.17 12.41
C GLY A 96 -14.52 -6.08 13.61
N LEU A 97 -15.33 -5.60 14.56
CA LEU A 97 -15.80 -6.42 15.69
C LEU A 97 -16.69 -7.59 15.25
N GLN A 98 -17.60 -7.34 14.31
CA GLN A 98 -18.55 -8.35 13.84
C GLN A 98 -17.90 -9.45 13.01
N THR A 99 -16.89 -9.12 12.22
CA THR A 99 -16.25 -10.05 11.28
C THR A 99 -14.92 -10.61 11.79
N GLY A 100 -14.31 -9.99 12.79
CA GLY A 100 -12.94 -10.30 13.22
C GLY A 100 -11.85 -9.86 12.22
N GLU A 101 -12.18 -9.06 11.20
CA GLU A 101 -11.31 -8.73 10.08
C GLU A 101 -10.57 -7.38 10.24
N PHE A 102 -10.15 -7.03 11.44
CA PHE A 102 -9.39 -5.79 11.67
C PHE A 102 -8.16 -5.65 10.78
N GLY A 103 -7.41 -6.74 10.54
CA GLY A 103 -6.24 -6.73 9.68
C GLY A 103 -6.55 -6.33 8.23
N PRO A 104 -7.44 -7.03 7.52
CA PRO A 104 -7.89 -6.68 6.17
C PRO A 104 -8.45 -5.26 6.05
N LEU A 105 -9.24 -4.81 7.03
CA LEU A 105 -9.80 -3.46 7.07
C LEU A 105 -8.68 -2.40 7.20
N ALA A 106 -7.77 -2.58 8.16
CA ALA A 106 -6.64 -1.66 8.35
C ALA A 106 -5.71 -1.61 7.13
N GLN A 107 -5.46 -2.75 6.46
CA GLN A 107 -4.67 -2.80 5.23
C GLN A 107 -5.35 -2.04 4.08
N SER A 108 -6.67 -2.16 3.96
CA SER A 108 -7.45 -1.41 2.96
C SER A 108 -7.42 0.09 3.24
N ILE A 109 -7.61 0.50 4.50
CA ILE A 109 -7.50 1.91 4.92
C ILE A 109 -6.11 2.44 4.61
N ALA A 110 -5.04 1.69 4.91
CA ALA A 110 -3.66 2.13 4.64
C ALA A 110 -3.41 2.38 3.13
N GLY A 111 -3.94 1.53 2.24
CA GLY A 111 -3.83 1.76 0.80
C GLY A 111 -4.62 2.98 0.32
N ILE A 112 -5.79 3.22 0.90
CA ILE A 112 -6.60 4.41 0.65
C ILE A 112 -5.89 5.67 1.17
N ASP A 113 -5.30 5.61 2.36
CA ASP A 113 -4.52 6.70 2.95
C ASP A 113 -3.33 7.08 2.07
N ILE A 114 -2.58 6.10 1.56
CA ILE A 114 -1.51 6.36 0.59
C ILE A 114 -2.05 7.11 -0.64
N ALA A 115 -3.20 6.68 -1.18
CA ALA A 115 -3.80 7.32 -2.34
C ALA A 115 -4.28 8.76 -2.04
N LEU A 116 -4.82 9.00 -0.84
CA LEU A 116 -5.21 10.34 -0.39
C LEU A 116 -4.00 11.25 -0.26
N ASN A 117 -2.94 10.79 0.37
CA ASN A 117 -1.70 11.55 0.51
C ASN A 117 -1.09 11.91 -0.86
N ASP A 118 -1.08 10.96 -1.83
CA ASP A 118 -0.64 11.23 -3.21
C ASP A 118 -1.53 12.28 -3.89
N LEU A 119 -2.86 12.20 -3.70
CA LEU A 119 -3.82 13.16 -4.26
C LEU A 119 -3.61 14.57 -3.67
N PHE A 120 -3.48 14.69 -2.35
CA PHE A 120 -3.24 15.98 -1.69
C PHE A 120 -1.89 16.59 -2.12
N ALA A 121 -0.83 15.78 -2.21
CA ALA A 121 0.48 16.22 -2.67
C ALA A 121 0.43 16.70 -4.13
N ARG A 122 -0.28 15.98 -5.01
CA ARG A 122 -0.47 16.38 -6.42
C ARG A 122 -1.24 17.68 -6.56
N LYS A 123 -2.28 17.92 -5.77
CA LYS A 123 -3.00 19.20 -5.75
C LYS A 123 -2.10 20.37 -5.37
N LEU A 124 -1.10 20.13 -4.53
CA LEU A 124 -0.09 21.12 -4.16
C LEU A 124 1.12 21.14 -5.10
N SER A 125 1.14 20.29 -6.14
CA SER A 125 2.28 20.12 -7.07
C SER A 125 3.58 19.79 -6.35
N LYS A 126 3.51 18.99 -5.28
CA LYS A 126 4.64 18.58 -4.45
C LYS A 126 4.87 17.06 -4.51
N PRO A 127 6.11 16.58 -4.51
CA PRO A 127 6.39 15.18 -4.21
C PRO A 127 6.07 14.87 -2.74
N LEU A 128 5.73 13.62 -2.42
CA LEU A 128 5.33 13.22 -1.06
C LEU A 128 6.36 13.58 0.01
N TRP A 129 7.65 13.42 -0.27
CA TRP A 129 8.69 13.76 0.69
C TRP A 129 8.69 15.24 1.09
N GLU A 130 8.39 16.12 0.14
CA GLU A 130 8.26 17.57 0.38
C GLU A 130 6.92 17.90 1.05
N PHE A 131 5.84 17.22 0.65
CA PHE A 131 4.53 17.34 1.26
C PHE A 131 4.58 17.04 2.76
N TYR A 132 5.34 16.02 3.17
CA TYR A 132 5.60 15.71 4.58
C TYR A 132 6.71 16.55 5.25
N GLY A 133 7.14 17.64 4.63
CA GLY A 133 8.15 18.53 5.21
C GLY A 133 9.59 18.00 5.15
N GLY A 134 9.85 16.98 4.36
CA GLY A 134 11.19 16.46 4.13
C GLY A 134 12.10 17.51 3.49
N LYS A 135 13.39 17.50 3.84
CA LYS A 135 14.39 18.44 3.35
C LYS A 135 15.36 17.82 2.34
N LYS A 136 15.31 16.51 2.16
CA LYS A 136 16.21 15.76 1.27
C LYS A 136 15.40 14.77 0.44
N SER A 137 15.69 14.70 -0.85
CA SER A 137 15.13 13.72 -1.78
C SER A 137 15.87 12.38 -1.78
N GLU A 138 16.99 12.28 -1.09
CA GLU A 138 17.84 11.09 -1.03
C GLU A 138 17.79 10.45 0.34
N VAL A 139 17.70 9.11 0.38
CA VAL A 139 17.74 8.30 1.60
C VAL A 139 18.77 7.19 1.46
N PRO A 140 19.50 6.82 2.54
CA PRO A 140 20.37 5.65 2.53
C PRO A 140 19.54 4.37 2.30
N ILE A 141 20.05 3.49 1.46
CA ILE A 141 19.40 2.21 1.14
C ILE A 141 20.34 1.04 1.41
N TYR A 142 19.75 -0.15 1.56
CA TYR A 142 20.46 -1.42 1.66
C TYR A 142 19.87 -2.45 0.68
N ALA A 143 20.68 -3.41 0.25
CA ALA A 143 20.19 -4.56 -0.49
C ALA A 143 19.44 -5.50 0.45
N SER A 144 18.19 -5.77 0.16
CA SER A 144 17.31 -6.67 0.90
C SER A 144 17.08 -7.97 0.14
N GLY A 145 16.56 -8.99 0.83
CA GLY A 145 16.15 -10.24 0.20
C GLY A 145 17.28 -11.26 0.03
N ILE A 146 18.39 -11.07 0.73
CA ILE A 146 19.47 -12.05 0.78
C ILE A 146 18.99 -13.25 1.60
N ASN A 147 18.73 -14.36 0.91
CA ASN A 147 18.30 -15.61 1.54
C ASN A 147 19.45 -16.33 2.25
N PRO A 148 19.19 -17.14 3.29
CA PRO A 148 20.26 -17.90 3.97
C PRO A 148 21.04 -18.79 3.03
N LYS A 149 20.35 -19.51 2.14
CA LYS A 149 21.01 -20.35 1.12
C LYS A 149 21.62 -19.48 0.02
N GLY A 150 22.96 -19.55 -0.13
CA GLY A 150 23.71 -18.77 -1.13
C GLY A 150 23.89 -17.30 -0.75
N ALA A 151 23.82 -16.97 0.54
CA ALA A 151 23.94 -15.61 1.06
C ALA A 151 25.22 -14.91 0.61
N GLU A 152 26.36 -15.58 0.63
CA GLU A 152 27.67 -15.03 0.22
C GLU A 152 27.62 -14.48 -1.21
N LYS A 153 27.23 -15.32 -2.18
CA LYS A 153 27.15 -14.92 -3.59
C LYS A 153 26.14 -13.80 -3.82
N MET A 154 25.02 -13.82 -3.08
CA MET A 154 24.01 -12.74 -3.17
C MET A 154 24.55 -11.44 -2.59
N ALA A 155 25.31 -11.50 -1.50
CA ALA A 155 25.97 -10.35 -0.89
C ALA A 155 27.04 -9.75 -1.82
N GLU A 156 27.94 -10.58 -2.39
CA GLU A 156 28.93 -10.16 -3.38
C GLU A 156 28.26 -9.42 -4.56
N ASN A 157 27.22 -10.03 -5.16
CA ASN A 157 26.48 -9.39 -6.26
C ASN A 157 25.85 -8.05 -5.87
N ALA A 158 25.45 -7.88 -4.62
CA ALA A 158 24.91 -6.62 -4.14
C ALA A 158 26.01 -5.57 -3.93
N LEU A 159 27.15 -5.97 -3.39
CA LEU A 159 28.33 -5.11 -3.25
C LEU A 159 28.84 -4.64 -4.61
N ASP A 160 28.93 -5.53 -5.61
CA ASP A 160 29.31 -5.20 -6.98
C ASP A 160 28.37 -4.17 -7.64
N LYS A 161 27.09 -4.16 -7.23
CA LYS A 161 26.11 -3.14 -7.63
C LYS A 161 26.20 -1.82 -6.85
N GLY A 162 27.16 -1.72 -5.93
CA GLY A 162 27.43 -0.51 -5.16
C GLY A 162 26.63 -0.36 -3.87
N PHE A 163 25.87 -1.37 -3.43
CA PHE A 163 25.23 -1.32 -2.12
C PHE A 163 26.27 -1.40 -1.01
N LYS A 164 26.13 -0.53 0.00
CA LYS A 164 27.04 -0.44 1.15
C LYS A 164 26.49 -1.11 2.42
N ALA A 165 25.24 -1.52 2.39
CA ALA A 165 24.56 -2.19 3.49
C ALA A 165 23.68 -3.32 2.96
N LEU A 166 23.58 -4.41 3.73
CA LEU A 166 22.90 -5.64 3.34
C LEU A 166 21.96 -6.09 4.46
N LYS A 167 20.80 -6.68 4.10
CA LYS A 167 19.86 -7.30 5.04
C LYS A 167 19.72 -8.78 4.72
N LEU A 168 20.30 -9.64 5.58
CA LEU A 168 20.11 -11.08 5.54
C LEU A 168 18.77 -11.47 6.16
N LYS A 169 18.19 -12.56 5.61
CA LYS A 169 17.11 -13.31 6.28
C LYS A 169 17.76 -14.44 7.09
N ILE A 170 17.35 -14.58 8.32
CA ILE A 170 17.76 -15.64 9.24
C ILE A 170 16.56 -16.49 9.60
#